data_fb2d413fdf03c5efa412be1c1fb4a76a
#
_entry.id   fb2d413fdf03c5efa412be1c1fb4a76a
#
_cell.length_a   1.000
_cell.length_b   1.000
_cell.length_c   1.000
_cell.angle_alpha   90.00
_cell.angle_beta   90.00
_cell.angle_gamma   90.00
#
_symmetry.space_group_name_H-M   'P 1'
#
loop_
_entity.id
_entity.type
_entity.pdbx_description
1 polymer ?
#
loop_
_entity_poly.entity_id
_entity_poly.type
_entity_poly.pdbx_seq_one_letter_code
_entity_poly.pdbx_strand_id
1 'polypeptide(L)'
;LSTALKPNGALYEYPPRFFPKIKEITLENFQYILHQKKFRNNFINSIFVSTVTVAIAAIVAAAMAFCIARFKFPGRKFLFTFIMLTMIIPGTTLIVPQYELAVKLKVINKLSGLIPFYIAWVIPYSTFMIKGFVENIPRELDEATYIDGGSVFTVFFRIILPLTKPGIASVS
;
A
#
# COMPACT_ATOMS: atom_id res chain seq x y z
N LEU A 1 -9.03 21.61 -7.31
CA LEU A 1 -9.40 22.26 -6.03
C LEU A 1 -9.93 23.67 -6.27
N SER A 2 -9.24 24.53 -7.04
CA SER A 2 -9.70 25.90 -7.33
C SER A 2 -11.13 25.93 -7.92
N THR A 3 -11.43 25.07 -8.87
CA THR A 3 -12.74 24.94 -9.51
C THR A 3 -13.84 24.52 -8.54
N ALA A 4 -13.52 23.65 -7.57
CA ALA A 4 -14.47 23.17 -6.57
C ALA A 4 -14.89 24.26 -5.56
N LEU A 5 -14.09 25.32 -5.43
CA LEU A 5 -14.37 26.47 -4.57
C LEU A 5 -15.14 27.59 -5.29
N LYS A 6 -15.43 27.43 -6.58
CA LYS A 6 -16.22 28.39 -7.36
C LYS A 6 -17.72 28.05 -7.29
N PRO A 7 -18.59 29.05 -7.28
CA PRO A 7 -20.02 28.82 -7.44
C PRO A 7 -20.33 28.28 -8.85
N ASN A 8 -21.39 27.49 -8.96
CA ASN A 8 -21.73 26.77 -10.19
C ASN A 8 -21.82 27.66 -11.45
N GLY A 9 -22.19 28.93 -11.32
CA GLY A 9 -22.26 29.88 -12.43
C GLY A 9 -20.91 30.42 -12.93
N ALA A 10 -19.85 30.33 -12.10
CA ALA A 10 -18.53 30.89 -12.41
C ALA A 10 -17.56 29.90 -13.09
N LEU A 11 -18.01 28.67 -13.38
CA LEU A 11 -17.18 27.64 -13.99
C LEU A 11 -16.84 27.93 -15.46
N TYR A 12 -17.76 28.55 -16.18
CA TYR A 12 -17.68 28.83 -17.64
C TYR A 12 -17.51 30.32 -17.94
N GLU A 13 -17.03 31.12 -17.00
CA GLU A 13 -16.80 32.54 -17.16
C GLU A 13 -15.66 32.81 -18.17
N TYR A 14 -15.86 33.74 -19.10
CA TYR A 14 -14.81 34.16 -20.02
C TYR A 14 -14.42 35.63 -19.71
N PRO A 15 -13.10 35.95 -19.58
CA PRO A 15 -11.93 35.06 -19.61
C PRO A 15 -11.87 34.12 -18.37
N PRO A 16 -11.33 32.89 -18.55
CA PRO A 16 -11.27 31.89 -17.47
C PRO A 16 -10.37 32.38 -16.36
N ARG A 17 -10.87 32.39 -15.13
CA ARG A 17 -10.09 32.73 -13.92
C ARG A 17 -9.59 31.48 -13.26
N PHE A 18 -8.30 31.41 -12.97
CA PHE A 18 -7.71 30.25 -12.28
C PHE A 18 -8.11 30.19 -10.81
N PHE A 19 -8.26 31.33 -10.13
CA PHE A 19 -8.64 31.40 -8.73
C PHE A 19 -9.97 32.11 -8.54
N PRO A 20 -10.83 31.63 -7.60
CA PRO A 20 -12.04 32.34 -7.24
C PRO A 20 -11.69 33.67 -6.51
N LYS A 21 -12.53 34.67 -6.63
CA LYS A 21 -12.41 35.84 -5.76
C LYS A 21 -12.72 35.42 -4.32
N ILE A 22 -12.04 36.00 -3.35
CA ILE A 22 -12.18 35.65 -1.93
C ILE A 22 -13.65 35.73 -1.47
N LYS A 23 -14.42 36.68 -2.00
CA LYS A 23 -15.84 36.86 -1.69
C LYS A 23 -16.77 35.84 -2.37
N GLU A 24 -16.30 35.12 -3.37
CA GLU A 24 -17.07 34.16 -4.16
C GLU A 24 -16.74 32.69 -3.77
N ILE A 25 -15.85 32.49 -2.78
CA ILE A 25 -15.48 31.15 -2.33
C ILE A 25 -16.69 30.48 -1.68
N THR A 26 -17.07 29.33 -2.20
CA THR A 26 -18.15 28.51 -1.67
C THR A 26 -17.70 27.07 -1.39
N LEU A 27 -18.27 26.46 -0.36
CA LEU A 27 -18.08 25.04 -0.01
C LEU A 27 -19.28 24.18 -0.45
N GLU A 28 -20.25 24.76 -1.16
CA GLU A 28 -21.47 24.05 -1.58
C GLU A 28 -21.16 22.78 -2.39
N ASN A 29 -20.18 22.83 -3.30
CA ASN A 29 -19.79 21.67 -4.08
C ASN A 29 -19.26 20.53 -3.20
N PHE A 30 -18.49 20.84 -2.17
CA PHE A 30 -18.02 19.84 -1.20
C PHE A 30 -19.16 19.27 -0.37
N GLN A 31 -20.06 20.14 0.12
CA GLN A 31 -21.24 19.69 0.85
C GLN A 31 -22.12 18.79 0.00
N TYR A 32 -22.37 19.19 -1.27
CA TYR A 32 -23.15 18.40 -2.21
C TYR A 32 -22.56 16.98 -2.40
N ILE A 33 -21.24 16.88 -2.66
CA ILE A 33 -20.57 15.58 -2.84
C ILE A 33 -20.62 14.75 -1.56
N LEU A 34 -20.36 15.35 -0.39
CA LEU A 34 -20.36 14.66 0.89
C LEU A 34 -21.75 14.14 1.28
N HIS A 35 -22.81 14.82 0.85
CA HIS A 35 -24.19 14.36 1.08
C HIS A 35 -24.62 13.25 0.12
N GLN A 36 -23.89 13.04 -1.00
CA GLN A 36 -24.19 11.93 -1.90
C GLN A 36 -23.82 10.59 -1.27
N LYS A 37 -24.84 9.76 -0.99
CA LYS A 37 -24.66 8.42 -0.40
C LYS A 37 -23.69 7.54 -1.19
N LYS A 38 -23.73 7.61 -2.53
CA LYS A 38 -22.84 6.84 -3.41
C LYS A 38 -21.38 7.23 -3.23
N PHE A 39 -21.08 8.54 -3.18
CA PHE A 39 -19.73 9.04 -2.95
C PHE A 39 -19.19 8.59 -1.59
N ARG A 40 -19.98 8.81 -0.53
CA ARG A 40 -19.59 8.42 0.83
C ARG A 40 -19.30 6.93 0.94
N ASN A 41 -20.16 6.09 0.39
CA ASN A 41 -19.93 4.64 0.40
C ASN A 41 -18.66 4.26 -0.35
N ASN A 42 -18.43 4.82 -1.54
CA ASN A 42 -17.23 4.54 -2.32
C ASN A 42 -15.96 5.01 -1.58
N PHE A 43 -16.03 6.18 -0.93
CA PHE A 43 -14.93 6.71 -0.14
C PHE A 43 -14.57 5.81 1.06
N ILE A 44 -15.58 5.37 1.81
CA ILE A 44 -15.39 4.43 2.93
C ILE A 44 -14.84 3.10 2.43
N ASN A 45 -15.36 2.56 1.33
CA ASN A 45 -14.88 1.33 0.72
C ASN A 45 -13.40 1.44 0.29
N SER A 46 -13.01 2.57 -0.30
CA SER A 46 -11.62 2.82 -0.69
C SER A 46 -10.68 2.88 0.52
N ILE A 47 -11.09 3.60 1.58
CA ILE A 47 -10.32 3.65 2.82
C ILE A 47 -10.18 2.26 3.43
N PHE A 48 -11.26 1.50 3.50
CA PHE A 48 -11.24 0.14 4.06
C PHE A 48 -10.29 -0.77 3.28
N VAL A 49 -10.46 -0.86 1.96
CA VAL A 49 -9.64 -1.72 1.11
C VAL A 49 -8.17 -1.31 1.16
N SER A 50 -7.85 0.00 1.06
CA SER A 50 -6.46 0.47 1.12
C SER A 50 -5.84 0.18 2.49
N THR A 51 -6.52 0.51 3.58
CA THR A 51 -5.98 0.31 4.93
C THR A 51 -5.69 -1.18 5.20
N VAL A 52 -6.64 -2.06 4.87
CA VAL A 52 -6.45 -3.50 5.07
C VAL A 52 -5.33 -4.05 4.18
N THR A 53 -5.29 -3.62 2.91
CA THR A 53 -4.24 -4.03 1.97
C THR A 53 -2.86 -3.61 2.46
N VAL A 54 -2.70 -2.34 2.81
CA VAL A 54 -1.43 -1.77 3.28
C VAL A 54 -0.97 -2.47 4.57
N ALA A 55 -1.86 -2.63 5.54
CA ALA A 55 -1.51 -3.28 6.81
C ALA A 55 -1.01 -4.71 6.60
N ILE A 56 -1.73 -5.52 5.83
CA ILE A 56 -1.33 -6.91 5.57
C ILE A 56 -0.07 -6.96 4.70
N ALA A 57 0.00 -6.17 3.62
CA ALA A 57 1.15 -6.15 2.73
C ALA A 57 2.42 -5.72 3.45
N ALA A 58 2.34 -4.71 4.34
CA ALA A 58 3.48 -4.23 5.12
C ALA A 58 4.05 -5.33 6.04
N ILE A 59 3.18 -6.05 6.76
CA ILE A 59 3.60 -7.13 7.66
C ILE A 59 4.22 -8.28 6.86
N VAL A 60 3.57 -8.71 5.77
CA VAL A 60 4.06 -9.80 4.93
C VAL A 60 5.38 -9.44 4.26
N ALA A 61 5.47 -8.25 3.67
CA ALA A 61 6.69 -7.76 3.03
C ALA A 61 7.84 -7.60 4.03
N ALA A 62 7.58 -7.09 5.23
CA ALA A 62 8.58 -6.99 6.29
C ALA A 62 9.07 -8.37 6.74
N ALA A 63 8.18 -9.34 6.89
CA ALA A 63 8.55 -10.72 7.23
C ALA A 63 9.39 -11.37 6.11
N MET A 64 8.99 -11.20 4.84
CA MET A 64 9.76 -11.69 3.69
C MET A 64 11.13 -11.02 3.62
N ALA A 65 11.19 -9.69 3.78
CA ALA A 65 12.43 -8.92 3.79
C ALA A 65 13.37 -9.39 4.91
N PHE A 66 12.84 -9.59 6.11
CA PHE A 66 13.57 -10.13 7.27
C PHE A 66 14.13 -11.51 6.98
N CYS A 67 13.30 -12.43 6.49
CA CYS A 67 13.75 -13.78 6.14
C CYS A 67 14.86 -13.76 5.09
N ILE A 68 14.69 -12.96 4.04
CA ILE A 68 15.68 -12.86 2.96
C ILE A 68 16.96 -12.16 3.43
N ALA A 69 16.90 -11.17 4.33
CA ALA A 69 18.07 -10.43 4.79
C ALA A 69 18.88 -11.21 5.85
N ARG A 70 18.21 -11.90 6.79
CA ARG A 70 18.85 -12.48 7.99
C ARG A 70 19.19 -13.95 7.86
N PHE A 71 18.35 -14.73 7.18
CA PHE A 71 18.56 -16.18 7.13
C PHE A 71 19.34 -16.62 5.89
N LYS A 72 20.18 -17.65 6.08
CA LYS A 72 20.88 -18.34 5.00
C LYS A 72 20.14 -19.66 4.73
N PHE A 73 19.47 -19.76 3.60
CA PHE A 73 18.79 -20.99 3.16
C PHE A 73 19.02 -21.23 1.67
N PRO A 74 18.97 -22.49 1.22
CA PRO A 74 19.12 -22.81 -0.21
C PRO A 74 17.98 -22.16 -1.00
N GLY A 75 18.32 -21.62 -2.19
CA GLY A 75 17.32 -20.92 -3.01
C GLY A 75 17.00 -19.47 -2.66
N ARG A 76 17.59 -18.90 -1.58
CA ARG A 76 17.37 -17.52 -1.15
C ARG A 76 17.53 -16.50 -2.28
N LYS A 77 18.63 -16.60 -3.05
CA LYS A 77 18.90 -15.70 -4.18
C LYS A 77 17.86 -15.86 -5.28
N PHE A 78 17.53 -17.12 -5.59
CA PHE A 78 16.50 -17.42 -6.59
C PHE A 78 15.15 -16.86 -6.20
N LEU A 79 14.71 -17.07 -4.96
CA LEU A 79 13.44 -16.52 -4.43
C LEU A 79 13.40 -14.99 -4.55
N PHE A 80 14.46 -14.32 -4.12
CA PHE A 80 14.52 -12.86 -4.22
C PHE A 80 14.50 -12.39 -5.67
N THR A 81 15.30 -13.00 -6.55
CA THR A 81 15.29 -12.67 -7.97
C THR A 81 13.94 -12.93 -8.61
N PHE A 82 13.30 -14.04 -8.27
CA PHE A 82 11.95 -14.35 -8.77
C PHE A 82 10.93 -13.28 -8.36
N ILE A 83 10.95 -12.84 -7.10
CA ILE A 83 10.10 -11.74 -6.63
C ILE A 83 10.37 -10.46 -7.44
N MET A 84 11.63 -10.12 -7.70
CA MET A 84 11.99 -8.94 -8.50
C MET A 84 11.53 -9.06 -9.95
N LEU A 85 11.61 -10.25 -10.54
CA LEU A 85 11.15 -10.49 -11.91
C LEU A 85 9.64 -10.25 -12.09
N THR A 86 8.85 -10.47 -11.04
CA THR A 86 7.40 -10.18 -11.11
C THR A 86 7.11 -8.69 -11.34
N MET A 87 8.01 -7.79 -10.96
CA MET A 87 7.85 -6.34 -11.17
C MET A 87 8.04 -5.92 -12.64
N ILE A 88 8.65 -6.77 -13.46
CA ILE A 88 8.87 -6.49 -14.88
C ILE A 88 7.57 -6.70 -15.67
N ILE A 89 6.66 -7.53 -15.16
CA ILE A 89 5.41 -7.84 -15.86
C ILE A 89 4.48 -6.61 -15.78
N PRO A 90 4.10 -6.03 -16.92
CA PRO A 90 3.16 -4.91 -16.92
C PRO A 90 1.81 -5.34 -16.33
N GLY A 91 1.31 -4.55 -15.37
CA GLY A 91 0.09 -4.91 -14.68
C GLY A 91 -1.13 -5.02 -15.56
N THR A 92 -1.19 -4.26 -16.62
CA THR A 92 -2.27 -4.33 -17.61
C THR A 92 -2.38 -5.72 -18.24
N THR A 93 -1.27 -6.45 -18.39
CA THR A 93 -1.25 -7.82 -18.92
C THR A 93 -1.94 -8.81 -17.98
N LEU A 94 -1.96 -8.53 -16.69
CA LEU A 94 -2.53 -9.41 -15.67
C LEU A 94 -4.03 -9.20 -15.44
N ILE A 95 -4.65 -8.18 -16.04
CA ILE A 95 -6.07 -7.86 -15.80
C ILE A 95 -6.99 -9.03 -16.17
N VAL A 96 -6.77 -9.64 -17.34
CA VAL A 96 -7.62 -10.76 -17.81
C VAL A 96 -7.44 -12.00 -16.94
N PRO A 97 -6.21 -12.51 -16.68
CA PRO A 97 -6.01 -13.63 -15.77
C PRO A 97 -6.52 -13.38 -14.35
N GLN A 98 -6.36 -12.16 -13.83
CA GLN A 98 -6.89 -11.80 -12.50
C GLN A 98 -8.41 -11.83 -12.47
N TYR A 99 -9.08 -11.34 -13.52
CA TYR A 99 -10.53 -11.41 -13.63
C TYR A 99 -11.02 -12.87 -13.68
N GLU A 100 -10.40 -13.72 -14.50
CA GLU A 100 -10.74 -15.15 -14.55
C GLU A 100 -10.57 -15.84 -13.20
N LEU A 101 -9.46 -15.52 -12.49
CA LEU A 101 -9.23 -16.04 -11.14
C LEU A 101 -10.32 -15.56 -10.16
N ALA A 102 -10.69 -14.28 -10.22
CA ALA A 102 -11.75 -13.72 -9.38
C ALA A 102 -13.11 -14.37 -9.64
N VAL A 103 -13.42 -14.73 -10.91
CA VAL A 103 -14.61 -15.51 -11.27
C VAL A 103 -14.58 -16.89 -10.62
N LYS A 104 -13.46 -17.62 -10.81
CA LYS A 104 -13.28 -18.98 -10.25
C LYS A 104 -13.40 -19.00 -8.72
N LEU A 105 -12.85 -17.98 -8.06
CA LEU A 105 -12.92 -17.82 -6.60
C LEU A 105 -14.27 -17.27 -6.10
N LYS A 106 -15.19 -16.90 -6.99
CA LYS A 106 -16.51 -16.32 -6.66
C LYS A 106 -16.43 -15.06 -5.80
N VAL A 107 -15.40 -14.22 -6.04
CA VAL A 107 -15.14 -12.97 -5.30
C VAL A 107 -15.44 -11.71 -6.13
N ILE A 108 -16.01 -11.83 -7.32
CA ILE A 108 -16.44 -10.70 -8.14
C ILE A 108 -17.49 -9.88 -7.39
N ASN A 109 -17.42 -8.55 -7.52
CA ASN A 109 -18.26 -7.58 -6.85
C ASN A 109 -18.20 -7.62 -5.31
N LYS A 110 -17.18 -8.23 -4.73
CA LYS A 110 -16.93 -8.21 -3.28
C LYS A 110 -15.68 -7.37 -2.99
N LEU A 111 -15.75 -6.47 -2.02
CA LEU A 111 -14.58 -5.67 -1.59
C LEU A 111 -13.43 -6.55 -1.10
N SER A 112 -13.77 -7.63 -0.37
CA SER A 112 -12.79 -8.63 0.09
C SER A 112 -12.06 -9.33 -1.06
N GLY A 113 -12.64 -9.37 -2.25
CA GLY A 113 -12.01 -9.95 -3.43
C GLY A 113 -10.89 -9.11 -4.02
N LEU A 114 -10.88 -7.79 -3.80
CA LEU A 114 -9.84 -6.90 -4.29
C LEU A 114 -8.55 -6.98 -3.45
N ILE A 115 -8.70 -7.20 -2.15
CA ILE A 115 -7.59 -7.14 -1.18
C ILE A 115 -6.44 -8.10 -1.54
N PRO A 116 -6.65 -9.41 -1.82
CA PRO A 116 -5.54 -10.31 -2.12
C PRO A 116 -4.81 -9.95 -3.42
N PHE A 117 -5.50 -9.44 -4.44
CA PHE A 117 -4.85 -8.98 -5.67
C PHE A 117 -3.98 -7.75 -5.43
N TYR A 118 -4.46 -6.79 -4.66
CA TYR A 118 -3.68 -5.60 -4.30
C TYR A 118 -2.49 -5.95 -3.42
N ILE A 119 -2.65 -6.86 -2.44
CA ILE A 119 -1.53 -7.36 -1.63
C ILE A 119 -0.47 -7.99 -2.52
N ALA A 120 -0.86 -8.91 -3.41
CA ALA A 120 0.06 -9.57 -4.33
C ALA A 120 0.84 -8.58 -5.21
N TRP A 121 0.21 -7.48 -5.60
CA TRP A 121 0.83 -6.44 -6.39
C TRP A 121 1.86 -5.62 -5.62
N VAL A 122 1.57 -5.27 -4.39
CA VAL A 122 2.41 -4.37 -3.57
C VAL A 122 3.60 -5.11 -2.95
N ILE A 123 3.47 -6.41 -2.62
CA ILE A 123 4.49 -7.20 -1.93
C ILE A 123 5.88 -7.15 -2.59
N PRO A 124 6.06 -7.32 -3.92
CA PRO A 124 7.40 -7.36 -4.51
C PRO A 124 8.20 -6.08 -4.24
N TYR A 125 7.61 -4.93 -4.55
CA TYR A 125 8.25 -3.64 -4.34
C TYR A 125 8.50 -3.35 -2.86
N SER A 126 7.50 -3.61 -2.00
CA SER A 126 7.63 -3.41 -0.56
C SER A 126 8.72 -4.31 0.04
N THR A 127 8.80 -5.57 -0.37
CA THR A 127 9.85 -6.49 0.09
C THR A 127 11.24 -5.99 -0.31
N PHE A 128 11.40 -5.50 -1.55
CA PHE A 128 12.66 -4.93 -2.02
C PHE A 128 13.09 -3.74 -1.17
N MET A 129 12.18 -2.77 -0.99
CA MET A 129 12.47 -1.56 -0.22
C MET A 129 12.79 -1.88 1.24
N ILE A 130 11.93 -2.64 1.91
CA ILE A 130 12.10 -2.96 3.33
C ILE A 130 13.35 -3.80 3.56
N LYS A 131 13.71 -4.69 2.63
CA LYS A 131 14.95 -5.48 2.70
C LYS A 131 16.18 -4.58 2.83
N GLY A 132 16.26 -3.49 2.05
CA GLY A 132 17.34 -2.52 2.16
C GLY A 132 17.44 -1.90 3.57
N PHE A 133 16.31 -1.58 4.19
CA PHE A 133 16.29 -1.10 5.59
C PHE A 133 16.75 -2.18 6.57
N VAL A 134 16.28 -3.41 6.43
CA VAL A 134 16.68 -4.52 7.31
C VAL A 134 18.18 -4.81 7.22
N GLU A 135 18.77 -4.72 6.02
CA GLU A 135 20.21 -4.96 5.81
C GLU A 135 21.10 -3.91 6.50
N ASN A 136 20.58 -2.69 6.68
CA ASN A 136 21.30 -1.63 7.37
C ASN A 136 21.21 -1.70 8.91
N ILE A 137 20.35 -2.56 9.46
CA ILE A 137 20.26 -2.78 10.92
C ILE A 137 21.43 -3.69 11.35
N PRO A 138 22.24 -3.29 12.35
CA PRO A 138 23.34 -4.11 12.86
C PRO A 138 22.86 -5.48 13.37
N ARG A 139 23.61 -6.54 13.06
CA ARG A 139 23.26 -7.92 13.46
C ARG A 139 23.45 -8.17 14.95
N GLU A 140 24.27 -7.34 15.57
CA GLU A 140 24.56 -7.37 17.01
C GLU A 140 23.28 -7.20 17.85
N LEU A 141 22.28 -6.50 17.33
CA LEU A 141 20.96 -6.37 17.98
C LEU A 141 20.19 -7.68 17.98
N ASP A 142 20.30 -8.45 16.89
CA ASP A 142 19.69 -9.77 16.80
C ASP A 142 20.38 -10.72 17.80
N GLU A 143 21.74 -10.70 17.83
CA GLU A 143 22.57 -11.53 18.72
C GLU A 143 22.33 -11.21 20.19
N ALA A 144 22.29 -9.94 20.57
CA ALA A 144 21.97 -9.50 21.93
C ALA A 144 20.59 -10.03 22.35
N THR A 145 19.59 -9.97 21.47
CA THR A 145 18.26 -10.51 21.76
C THR A 145 18.29 -12.03 22.01
N TYR A 146 19.10 -12.78 21.27
CA TYR A 146 19.24 -14.22 21.49
C TYR A 146 19.94 -14.53 22.80
N ILE A 147 20.96 -13.75 23.20
CA ILE A 147 21.64 -13.88 24.49
C ILE A 147 20.67 -13.66 25.65
N ASP A 148 19.75 -12.67 25.50
CA ASP A 148 18.70 -12.39 26.47
C ASP A 148 17.55 -13.42 26.45
N GLY A 149 17.70 -14.54 25.72
CA GLY A 149 16.71 -15.62 25.65
C GLY A 149 15.54 -15.32 24.71
N GLY A 150 15.63 -14.28 23.89
CA GLY A 150 14.61 -13.93 22.88
C GLY A 150 14.62 -14.91 21.70
N SER A 151 13.46 -15.04 21.06
CA SER A 151 13.28 -15.85 19.84
C SER A 151 13.40 -15.02 18.56
N VAL A 152 13.41 -15.69 17.41
CA VAL A 152 13.31 -15.06 16.08
C VAL A 152 12.10 -14.11 16.00
N PHE A 153 10.97 -14.48 16.58
CA PHE A 153 9.79 -13.63 16.65
C PHE A 153 10.03 -12.37 17.50
N THR A 154 10.80 -12.50 18.59
CA THR A 154 11.18 -11.36 19.42
C THR A 154 12.03 -10.37 18.62
N VAL A 155 13.03 -10.88 17.88
CA VAL A 155 13.85 -10.06 16.97
C VAL A 155 12.97 -9.36 15.93
N PHE A 156 12.08 -10.11 15.27
CA PHE A 156 11.22 -9.54 14.25
C PHE A 156 10.30 -8.44 14.78
N PHE A 157 9.52 -8.73 15.82
CA PHE A 157 8.48 -7.81 16.30
C PHE A 157 9.01 -6.66 17.15
N ARG A 158 10.10 -6.89 17.95
CA ARG A 158 10.62 -5.88 18.88
C ARG A 158 11.79 -5.05 18.33
N ILE A 159 12.51 -5.57 17.33
CA ILE A 159 13.68 -4.87 16.76
C ILE A 159 13.43 -4.51 15.30
N ILE A 160 13.27 -5.50 14.44
CA ILE A 160 13.24 -5.28 12.99
C ILE A 160 12.02 -4.44 12.59
N LEU A 161 10.83 -4.86 12.98
CA LEU A 161 9.60 -4.17 12.57
C LEU A 161 9.54 -2.71 13.05
N PRO A 162 9.89 -2.36 14.30
CA PRO A 162 9.96 -0.97 14.74
C PRO A 162 11.04 -0.14 14.03
N LEU A 163 12.23 -0.70 13.81
CA LEU A 163 13.33 0.01 13.17
C LEU A 163 13.12 0.19 11.66
N THR A 164 12.32 -0.66 11.03
CA THR A 164 11.95 -0.52 9.61
C THR A 164 10.71 0.34 9.37
N LYS A 165 10.12 0.96 10.40
CA LYS A 165 8.96 1.88 10.23
C LYS A 165 9.14 2.94 9.15
N PRO A 166 10.31 3.63 9.02
CA PRO A 166 10.50 4.59 7.93
C PRO A 166 10.42 3.93 6.54
N GLY A 167 10.97 2.71 6.41
CA GLY A 167 10.87 1.92 5.18
C GLY A 167 9.43 1.47 4.90
N ILE A 168 8.69 1.06 5.93
CA ILE A 168 7.28 0.69 5.81
C ILE A 168 6.47 1.91 5.39
N ALA A 169 6.68 3.07 6.01
CA ALA A 169 5.98 4.30 5.65
C ALA A 169 6.26 4.78 4.21
N SER A 170 7.42 4.42 3.65
CA SER A 170 7.76 4.77 2.25
C SER A 170 7.05 3.92 1.20
N VAL A 171 6.48 2.77 1.59
CA VAL A 171 5.80 1.83 0.69
C VAL A 171 4.29 1.72 0.97
N SER A 172 3.79 2.47 1.95
CA SER A 172 2.38 2.58 2.34
C SER A 172 1.74 3.77 1.66
#